data_25db086903fc08bb9ed49d913a5815b1
#
_entry.id   25db086903fc08bb9ed49d913a5815b1
#
_cell.length_a   1.000
_cell.length_b   1.000
_cell.length_c   1.000
_cell.angle_alpha   90.00
_cell.angle_beta   90.00
_cell.angle_gamma   90.00
#
_symmetry.space_group_name_H-M   'P 1'
#
loop_
_entity.id
_entity.type
_entity.pdbx_description
1 polymer ?
#
loop_
_entity_poly.entity_id
_entity_poly.type
_entity_poly.pdbx_seq_one_letter_code
_entity_poly.pdbx_strand_id
1 'polypeptide(L)'
;TMAAFRKNSGKDKLPRVVVVTNSLEIDPGIPLFASELYSPILLTSKSSPLDKRESLAKRYDVVLSGEDRVDFKKAINALTKGKGGIVLVEGGPSINRQLVTADLFDELCITVSPLHSNDANGELVTTDKSYPHGHMEEARRIEVNDFTFYRYLRNR
;
A
#
# COMPACT_ATOMS: atom_id res chain seq x y z
N THR A 1 0.85 4.31 23.93
CA THR A 1 0.74 3.29 22.86
C THR A 1 0.12 3.90 21.60
N MET A 2 0.38 3.30 20.44
CA MET A 2 -0.22 3.73 19.14
C MET A 2 -1.76 3.72 19.18
N ALA A 3 -2.37 2.75 19.87
CA ALA A 3 -3.82 2.69 20.03
C ALA A 3 -4.39 3.91 20.78
N ALA A 4 -3.70 4.36 21.84
CA ALA A 4 -4.09 5.57 22.57
C ALA A 4 -3.94 6.82 21.71
N PHE A 5 -2.83 6.94 20.95
CA PHE A 5 -2.63 8.06 20.03
C PHE A 5 -3.73 8.12 18.97
N ARG A 6 -4.08 6.99 18.36
CA ARG A 6 -5.16 6.92 17.36
C ARG A 6 -6.51 7.32 17.94
N LYS A 7 -6.85 6.80 19.12
CA LYS A 7 -8.10 7.16 19.84
C LYS A 7 -8.18 8.67 20.13
N ASN A 8 -7.08 9.25 20.62
CA ASN A 8 -7.02 10.69 20.92
C ASN A 8 -7.12 11.56 19.65
N SER A 9 -6.78 10.99 18.49
CA SER A 9 -6.93 11.63 17.17
C SER A 9 -8.29 11.33 16.51
N GLY A 10 -9.27 10.78 17.23
CA GLY A 10 -10.58 10.44 16.69
C GLY A 10 -10.58 9.32 15.65
N LYS A 11 -9.57 8.44 15.67
CA LYS A 11 -9.42 7.33 14.74
C LYS A 11 -9.71 5.99 15.41
N ASP A 12 -10.12 5.01 14.63
CA ASP A 12 -10.28 3.64 15.10
C ASP A 12 -8.96 3.10 15.70
N LYS A 13 -9.08 2.14 16.62
CA LYS A 13 -7.94 1.52 17.30
C LYS A 13 -6.89 0.99 16.31
N LEU A 14 -7.35 0.36 15.24
CA LEU A 14 -6.52 -0.18 14.16
C LEU A 14 -6.78 0.56 12.84
N PRO A 15 -5.78 0.68 11.96
CA PRO A 15 -6.02 1.14 10.60
C PRO A 15 -6.83 0.11 9.82
N ARG A 16 -7.59 0.55 8.84
CA ARG A 16 -8.19 -0.36 7.87
C ARG A 16 -7.08 -0.92 6.98
N VAL A 17 -7.08 -2.22 6.77
CA VAL A 17 -6.14 -2.90 5.89
C VAL A 17 -6.79 -3.11 4.54
N VAL A 18 -6.08 -2.82 3.47
CA VAL A 18 -6.52 -3.04 2.09
C VAL A 18 -5.50 -3.95 1.41
N VAL A 19 -5.96 -5.06 0.89
CA VAL A 19 -5.15 -6.02 0.12
C VAL A 19 -5.49 -5.85 -1.35
N VAL A 20 -4.48 -5.50 -2.14
CA VAL A 20 -4.62 -5.37 -3.60
C VAL A 20 -4.31 -6.71 -4.25
N THR A 21 -5.27 -7.28 -4.94
CA THR A 21 -5.10 -8.56 -5.63
C THR A 21 -6.03 -8.67 -6.82
N ASN A 22 -5.51 -9.08 -7.98
CA ASN A 22 -6.33 -9.30 -9.18
C ASN A 22 -6.64 -10.78 -9.40
N SER A 23 -5.81 -11.69 -8.89
CA SER A 23 -6.07 -13.14 -8.93
C SER A 23 -7.10 -13.60 -7.91
N LEU A 24 -7.27 -12.82 -6.83
CA LEU A 24 -8.10 -13.15 -5.66
C LEU A 24 -7.73 -14.51 -5.04
N GLU A 25 -6.46 -14.91 -5.18
CA GLU A 25 -5.93 -16.09 -4.50
C GLU A 25 -5.54 -15.70 -3.07
N ILE A 26 -6.44 -16.00 -2.17
CA ILE A 26 -6.31 -15.69 -0.75
C ILE A 26 -6.11 -17.00 0.01
N ASP A 27 -5.02 -17.08 0.76
CA ASP A 27 -4.83 -18.14 1.74
C ASP A 27 -5.53 -17.74 3.06
N PRO A 28 -6.61 -18.41 3.43
CA PRO A 28 -7.34 -18.11 4.67
C PRO A 28 -6.55 -18.43 5.93
N GLY A 29 -5.45 -19.19 5.85
CA GLY A 29 -4.56 -19.51 6.95
C GLY A 29 -3.60 -18.39 7.34
N ILE A 30 -3.40 -17.40 6.48
CA ILE A 30 -2.56 -16.24 6.81
C ILE A 30 -3.21 -15.44 7.96
N PRO A 31 -2.43 -15.05 9.00
CA PRO A 31 -2.96 -14.37 10.19
C PRO A 31 -3.84 -13.15 9.90
N LEU A 32 -3.57 -12.41 8.84
CA LEU A 32 -4.38 -11.27 8.42
C LEU A 32 -5.83 -11.68 8.07
N PHE A 33 -6.01 -12.84 7.45
CA PHE A 33 -7.32 -13.35 7.02
C PHE A 33 -7.97 -14.30 8.05
N ALA A 34 -7.15 -14.90 8.92
CA ALA A 34 -7.63 -15.80 9.97
C ALA A 34 -8.07 -15.06 11.24
N SER A 35 -7.56 -13.85 11.48
CA SER A 35 -7.81 -13.10 12.71
C SER A 35 -9.15 -12.38 12.68
N GLU A 36 -9.89 -12.47 13.78
CA GLU A 36 -11.12 -11.66 14.01
C GLU A 36 -10.81 -10.17 14.26
N LEU A 37 -9.55 -9.82 14.53
CA LEU A 37 -9.13 -8.43 14.77
C LEU A 37 -9.12 -7.57 13.51
N TYR A 38 -9.00 -8.21 12.36
CA TYR A 38 -8.91 -7.55 11.06
C TYR A 38 -10.04 -7.99 10.14
N SER A 39 -10.65 -7.03 9.48
CA SER A 39 -11.54 -7.29 8.35
C SER A 39 -10.95 -6.59 7.13
N PRO A 40 -10.00 -7.23 6.43
CA PRO A 40 -9.34 -6.60 5.30
C PRO A 40 -10.31 -6.36 4.14
N ILE A 41 -10.14 -5.22 3.48
CA ILE A 41 -10.82 -4.90 2.24
C ILE A 41 -10.01 -5.50 1.10
N LEU A 42 -10.65 -6.24 0.19
CA LEU A 42 -10.03 -6.73 -1.03
C LEU A 42 -10.26 -5.72 -2.14
N LEU A 43 -9.18 -5.13 -2.63
CA LEU A 43 -9.21 -4.18 -3.74
C LEU A 43 -8.78 -4.89 -5.02
N THR A 44 -9.65 -4.90 -6.01
CA THR A 44 -9.42 -5.59 -7.27
C THR A 44 -10.00 -4.83 -8.45
N SER A 45 -9.72 -5.29 -9.68
CA SER A 45 -10.30 -4.75 -10.90
C SER A 45 -11.52 -5.57 -11.36
N LYS A 46 -12.24 -5.07 -12.36
CA LYS A 46 -13.39 -5.78 -12.94
C LYS A 46 -12.98 -7.04 -13.69
N SER A 47 -11.74 -7.13 -14.18
CA SER A 47 -11.22 -8.32 -14.87
C SER A 47 -10.90 -9.49 -13.94
N SER A 48 -10.94 -9.31 -12.63
CA SER A 48 -10.73 -10.41 -11.67
C SER A 48 -11.83 -11.46 -11.77
N PRO A 49 -11.54 -12.74 -11.44
CA PRO A 49 -12.51 -13.84 -11.59
C PRO A 49 -13.80 -13.60 -10.81
N LEU A 50 -14.94 -13.67 -11.51
CA LEU A 50 -16.27 -13.36 -10.94
C LEU A 50 -16.65 -14.31 -9.81
N ASP A 51 -16.42 -15.60 -10.01
CA ASP A 51 -16.71 -16.66 -9.04
C ASP A 51 -15.97 -16.45 -7.71
N LYS A 52 -14.68 -16.07 -7.80
CA LYS A 52 -13.88 -15.73 -6.63
C LYS A 52 -14.37 -14.46 -5.94
N ARG A 53 -14.74 -13.42 -6.71
CA ARG A 53 -15.32 -12.20 -6.15
C ARG A 53 -16.57 -12.47 -5.33
N GLU A 54 -17.51 -13.22 -5.91
CA GLU A 54 -18.77 -13.58 -5.27
C GLU A 54 -18.56 -14.45 -4.02
N SER A 55 -17.62 -15.38 -4.09
CA SER A 55 -17.26 -16.22 -2.95
C SER A 55 -16.67 -15.40 -1.81
N LEU A 56 -15.68 -14.54 -2.12
CA LEU A 56 -14.97 -13.73 -1.12
C LEU A 56 -15.84 -12.60 -0.56
N ALA A 57 -16.78 -12.06 -1.34
CA ALA A 57 -17.72 -11.03 -0.89
C ALA A 57 -18.66 -11.50 0.24
N LYS A 58 -18.79 -12.81 0.46
CA LYS A 58 -19.54 -13.38 1.59
C LYS A 58 -18.84 -13.14 2.93
N ARG A 59 -17.53 -12.89 2.91
CA ARG A 59 -16.70 -12.76 4.11
C ARG A 59 -15.95 -11.44 4.21
N TYR A 60 -15.61 -10.82 3.09
CA TYR A 60 -14.77 -9.61 3.02
C TYR A 60 -15.46 -8.53 2.20
N ASP A 61 -15.15 -7.27 2.50
CA ASP A 61 -15.51 -6.16 1.63
C ASP A 61 -14.66 -6.25 0.34
N VAL A 62 -15.31 -6.41 -0.81
CA VAL A 62 -14.65 -6.43 -2.12
C VAL A 62 -14.92 -5.11 -2.83
N VAL A 63 -13.87 -4.33 -3.05
CA VAL A 63 -13.94 -3.04 -3.74
C VAL A 63 -13.40 -3.18 -5.15
N LEU A 64 -14.23 -2.87 -6.13
CA LEU A 64 -13.86 -2.86 -7.55
C LEU A 64 -13.40 -1.47 -7.98
N SER A 65 -12.22 -1.40 -8.59
CA SER A 65 -11.69 -0.16 -9.14
C SER A 65 -10.87 -0.42 -10.40
N GLY A 66 -11.28 0.17 -11.51
CA GLY A 66 -10.67 -0.05 -12.82
C GLY A 66 -11.22 -1.26 -13.57
N GLU A 67 -10.88 -1.36 -14.84
CA GLU A 67 -11.34 -2.45 -15.74
C GLU A 67 -10.36 -3.64 -15.65
N ASP A 68 -9.20 -3.54 -16.29
CA ASP A 68 -8.19 -4.60 -16.37
C ASP A 68 -7.23 -4.63 -15.17
N ARG A 69 -6.96 -3.45 -14.61
CA ARG A 69 -6.10 -3.24 -13.44
C ARG A 69 -6.76 -2.29 -12.48
N VAL A 70 -6.31 -2.31 -11.23
CA VAL A 70 -6.78 -1.37 -10.21
C VAL A 70 -6.46 0.06 -10.61
N ASP A 71 -7.47 0.91 -10.67
CA ASP A 71 -7.33 2.37 -10.79
C ASP A 71 -7.14 2.94 -9.38
N PHE A 72 -5.89 3.20 -8.99
CA PHE A 72 -5.56 3.66 -7.65
C PHE A 72 -6.14 5.04 -7.33
N LYS A 73 -6.30 5.92 -8.30
CA LYS A 73 -6.91 7.24 -8.07
C LYS A 73 -8.37 7.11 -7.63
N LYS A 74 -9.14 6.30 -8.35
CA LYS A 74 -10.52 5.99 -7.98
C LYS A 74 -10.60 5.22 -6.68
N ALA A 75 -9.70 4.22 -6.49
CA ALA A 75 -9.68 3.41 -5.28
C ALA A 75 -9.42 4.25 -4.03
N ILE A 76 -8.39 5.10 -4.02
CA ILE A 76 -8.07 5.97 -2.90
C ILE A 76 -9.25 6.89 -2.56
N ASN A 77 -9.87 7.50 -3.58
CA ASN A 77 -11.04 8.35 -3.37
C ASN A 77 -12.21 7.59 -2.75
N ALA A 78 -12.51 6.40 -3.24
CA ALA A 78 -13.56 5.54 -2.69
C ALA A 78 -13.27 5.10 -1.26
N LEU A 79 -12.05 4.65 -0.99
CA LEU A 79 -11.62 4.17 0.33
C LEU A 79 -11.60 5.29 1.38
N THR A 80 -11.25 6.51 1.00
CA THR A 80 -11.26 7.70 1.88
C THR A 80 -12.58 8.42 1.88
N LYS A 81 -13.56 7.99 1.07
CA LYS A 81 -14.86 8.64 0.88
C LYS A 81 -14.73 10.13 0.51
N GLY A 82 -13.68 10.47 -0.24
CA GLY A 82 -13.37 11.84 -0.65
C GLY A 82 -12.98 12.80 0.47
N LYS A 83 -12.86 12.31 1.73
CA LYS A 83 -12.54 13.15 2.89
C LYS A 83 -11.04 13.32 3.12
N GLY A 84 -10.22 12.73 2.25
CA GLY A 84 -8.79 12.65 2.45
C GLY A 84 -8.39 11.70 3.60
N GLY A 85 -7.13 11.72 3.95
CA GLY A 85 -6.56 10.89 5.00
C GLY A 85 -5.14 10.46 4.66
N ILE A 86 -4.54 9.66 5.53
CA ILE A 86 -3.23 9.05 5.28
C ILE A 86 -3.48 7.63 4.77
N VAL A 87 -2.96 7.35 3.58
CA VAL A 87 -2.91 6.01 3.00
C VAL A 87 -1.44 5.57 3.02
N LEU A 88 -1.11 4.59 3.87
CA LEU A 88 0.20 3.97 3.87
C LEU A 88 0.20 2.85 2.83
N VAL A 89 1.21 2.83 1.98
CA VAL A 89 1.42 1.78 0.97
C VAL A 89 2.74 1.09 1.28
N GLU A 90 2.67 -0.22 1.49
CA GLU A 90 3.85 -1.05 1.78
C GLU A 90 4.38 -1.78 0.54
N GLY A 91 3.94 -1.31 -0.63
CA GLY A 91 4.47 -1.75 -1.92
C GLY A 91 3.88 -3.10 -2.39
N GLY A 92 4.59 -3.88 -2.95
CA GLY A 92 5.50 -4.33 -3.91
C GLY A 92 5.79 -3.41 -5.11
N PRO A 93 6.81 -3.77 -5.90
CA PRO A 93 7.30 -2.93 -6.98
C PRO A 93 6.25 -2.55 -8.02
N SER A 94 5.32 -3.47 -8.33
CA SER A 94 4.24 -3.22 -9.28
C SER A 94 3.25 -2.15 -8.79
N ILE A 95 2.90 -2.15 -7.50
CA ILE A 95 2.03 -1.13 -6.91
C ILE A 95 2.75 0.20 -6.87
N ASN A 96 4.01 0.20 -6.41
CA ASN A 96 4.83 1.41 -6.34
C ASN A 96 4.94 2.09 -7.71
N ARG A 97 5.23 1.32 -8.76
CA ARG A 97 5.28 1.84 -10.14
C ARG A 97 3.97 2.47 -10.58
N GLN A 98 2.84 1.82 -10.31
CA GLN A 98 1.53 2.35 -10.68
C GLN A 98 1.21 3.66 -9.96
N LEU A 99 1.54 3.77 -8.68
CA LEU A 99 1.36 4.99 -7.90
C LEU A 99 2.26 6.13 -8.40
N VAL A 100 3.52 5.83 -8.71
CA VAL A 100 4.47 6.79 -9.29
C VAL A 100 3.97 7.28 -10.65
N THR A 101 3.60 6.37 -11.54
CA THR A 101 3.09 6.72 -12.88
C THR A 101 1.80 7.55 -12.82
N ALA A 102 0.96 7.28 -11.84
CA ALA A 102 -0.30 8.00 -11.63
C ALA A 102 -0.14 9.28 -10.79
N ASP A 103 1.09 9.58 -10.34
CA ASP A 103 1.42 10.75 -9.54
C ASP A 103 0.62 10.84 -8.22
N LEU A 104 0.49 9.70 -7.52
CA LEU A 104 -0.39 9.53 -6.38
C LEU A 104 0.34 9.36 -5.03
N PHE A 105 1.59 9.79 -4.92
CA PHE A 105 2.30 9.71 -3.64
C PHE A 105 2.81 11.08 -3.20
N ASP A 106 2.74 11.35 -1.90
CA ASP A 106 3.14 12.60 -1.28
C ASP A 106 4.40 12.45 -0.43
N GLU A 107 4.66 11.24 0.04
CA GLU A 107 5.78 10.92 0.93
C GLU A 107 6.36 9.56 0.59
N LEU A 108 7.68 9.46 0.64
CA LEU A 108 8.43 8.22 0.46
C LEU A 108 9.39 8.02 1.62
N CYS A 109 9.26 6.87 2.29
CA CYS A 109 10.20 6.44 3.31
C CYS A 109 11.02 5.26 2.78
N ILE A 110 12.35 5.38 2.83
CA ILE A 110 13.28 4.34 2.39
C ILE A 110 14.22 3.99 3.54
N THR A 111 14.40 2.70 3.76
CA THR A 111 15.43 2.19 4.66
C THR A 111 16.53 1.53 3.84
N VAL A 112 17.76 2.03 3.99
CA VAL A 112 18.95 1.40 3.45
C VAL A 112 19.56 0.54 4.53
N SER A 113 19.63 -0.77 4.27
CA SER A 113 20.22 -1.77 5.15
C SER A 113 21.70 -1.98 4.80
N PRO A 114 22.57 -2.20 5.77
CA PRO A 114 23.94 -2.64 5.53
C PRO A 114 24.01 -4.11 5.07
N LEU A 115 22.90 -4.83 5.18
CA LEU A 115 22.82 -6.23 4.76
C LEU A 115 22.67 -6.32 3.24
N HIS A 116 23.55 -7.11 2.62
CA HIS A 116 23.46 -7.39 1.20
C HIS A 116 22.55 -8.59 0.94
N SER A 117 21.58 -8.43 0.04
CA SER A 117 20.86 -9.57 -0.51
C SER A 117 21.74 -10.21 -1.59
N ASN A 118 21.94 -11.52 -1.50
CA ASN A 118 22.58 -12.31 -2.56
C ASN A 118 21.57 -12.70 -3.67
N ASP A 119 20.37 -12.16 -3.62
CA ASP A 119 19.37 -12.41 -4.64
C ASP A 119 19.66 -11.57 -5.89
N ALA A 120 20.23 -12.22 -6.90
CA ALA A 120 20.52 -11.60 -8.21
C ALA A 120 19.24 -11.14 -8.95
N ASN A 121 18.06 -11.60 -8.51
CA ASN A 121 16.76 -11.25 -9.05
C ASN A 121 16.01 -10.25 -8.15
N GLY A 122 16.67 -9.68 -7.14
CA GLY A 122 16.08 -8.69 -6.26
C GLY A 122 15.42 -7.57 -7.06
N GLU A 123 14.12 -7.41 -6.92
CA GLU A 123 13.40 -6.34 -7.57
C GLU A 123 13.71 -5.01 -6.90
N LEU A 124 13.97 -3.99 -7.72
CA LEU A 124 14.09 -2.62 -7.25
C LEU A 124 12.76 -2.14 -6.65
N VAL A 125 12.82 -1.20 -5.72
CA VAL A 125 11.63 -0.56 -5.12
C VAL A 125 10.67 -0.03 -6.19
N THR A 126 11.23 0.35 -7.35
CA THR A 126 10.49 0.62 -8.58
C THR A 126 11.23 -0.03 -9.75
N THR A 127 10.52 -0.73 -10.61
CA THR A 127 11.10 -1.42 -11.77
C THR A 127 11.45 -0.48 -12.93
N ASP A 128 11.28 0.82 -12.79
CA ASP A 128 11.47 1.80 -13.85
C ASP A 128 12.45 2.90 -13.43
N LYS A 129 13.33 3.26 -14.37
CA LYS A 129 14.26 4.41 -14.23
C LYS A 129 13.53 5.77 -14.26
N SER A 130 12.25 5.78 -14.56
CA SER A 130 11.39 6.97 -14.59
C SER A 130 10.88 7.41 -13.21
N TYR A 131 11.68 7.19 -12.17
CA TYR A 131 11.40 7.79 -10.87
C TYR A 131 11.36 9.33 -11.03
N PRO A 132 10.33 10.02 -10.58
CA PRO A 132 10.27 11.48 -10.69
C PRO A 132 11.26 12.12 -9.72
N HIS A 133 12.56 12.02 -10.03
CA HIS A 133 13.66 12.56 -9.22
C HIS A 133 13.54 14.07 -8.98
N GLY A 134 12.73 14.78 -9.78
CA GLY A 134 12.59 16.24 -9.72
C GLY A 134 11.55 16.77 -8.74
N HIS A 135 10.77 15.91 -8.07
CA HIS A 135 9.63 16.36 -7.27
C HIS A 135 9.68 15.95 -5.78
N MET A 136 10.78 15.31 -5.34
CA MET A 136 10.93 14.85 -3.97
C MET A 136 12.14 15.52 -3.32
N GLU A 137 11.97 16.09 -2.14
CA GLU A 137 13.06 16.63 -1.32
C GLU A 137 13.28 15.78 -0.08
N GLU A 138 14.55 15.59 0.28
CA GLU A 138 14.91 14.93 1.53
C GLU A 138 14.50 15.81 2.71
N ALA A 139 13.44 15.39 3.41
CA ALA A 139 12.95 16.10 4.58
C ALA A 139 13.63 15.62 5.88
N ARG A 140 14.11 14.40 5.90
CA ARG A 140 14.78 13.82 7.07
C ARG A 140 15.66 12.64 6.70
N ARG A 141 16.81 12.58 7.39
CA ARG A 141 17.73 11.43 7.40
C ARG A 141 18.07 11.05 8.83
N ILE A 142 18.07 9.77 9.14
CA ILE A 142 18.46 9.23 10.44
C ILE A 142 19.37 8.04 10.20
N GLU A 143 20.49 7.97 10.92
CA GLU A 143 21.43 6.86 10.87
C GLU A 143 21.46 6.16 12.24
N VAL A 144 21.24 4.86 12.25
CA VAL A 144 21.27 4.03 13.47
C VAL A 144 21.83 2.65 13.13
N ASN A 145 22.93 2.25 13.78
CA ASN A 145 23.53 0.92 13.62
C ASN A 145 23.71 0.52 12.15
N ASP A 146 24.36 1.39 11.38
CA ASP A 146 24.62 1.22 9.93
C ASP A 146 23.37 1.21 9.01
N PHE A 147 22.17 1.35 9.57
CA PHE A 147 20.96 1.59 8.80
C PHE A 147 20.79 3.08 8.55
N THR A 148 20.38 3.44 7.34
CA THR A 148 19.98 4.80 7.02
C THR A 148 18.50 4.85 6.67
N PHE A 149 17.76 5.71 7.36
CA PHE A 149 16.34 5.93 7.14
C PHE A 149 16.16 7.28 6.47
N TYR A 150 15.59 7.30 5.28
CA TYR A 150 15.28 8.50 4.53
C TYR A 150 13.77 8.76 4.53
N ARG A 151 13.41 10.02 4.65
CA ARG A 151 12.06 10.51 4.43
C ARG A 151 12.10 11.61 3.39
N TYR A 152 11.46 11.39 2.27
CA TYR A 152 11.30 12.34 1.20
C TYR A 152 9.87 12.85 1.18
N LEU A 153 9.71 14.16 0.97
CA LEU A 153 8.42 14.80 0.78
C LEU A 153 8.34 15.37 -0.63
N ARG A 154 7.15 15.32 -1.16
CA ARG A 154 6.85 15.89 -2.47
C ARG A 154 6.82 17.40 -2.38
N ASN A 155 7.50 18.07 -3.30
CA ASN A 155 7.33 19.50 -3.55
C ASN A 155 6.02 19.73 -4.28
N ARG A 156 5.18 20.57 -3.74
CA ARG A 156 3.91 21.02 -4.36
C ARG A 156 4.06 22.43 -4.91
#